data_09c9ce85bfc830637f85845ff18686cf
#
_entry.id   09c9ce85bfc830637f85845ff18686cf
#
_cell.length_a   1.000
_cell.length_b   1.000
_cell.length_c   1.000
_cell.angle_alpha   90.00
_cell.angle_beta   90.00
_cell.angle_gamma   90.00
#
_symmetry.space_group_name_H-M   'P 1'
#
loop_
_entity.id
_entity.type
_entity.pdbx_description
1 polymer ?
#
loop_
_entity_poly.entity_id
_entity_poly.type
_entity_poly.pdbx_seq_one_letter_code
_entity_poly.pdbx_strand_id
1 'polypeptide(L)'
;MFDNLKNKTIFLNKYHTNSEAVIISCYYNSEKSPYRLKAFKTWYNSIKHLNHRIIECVIGKGTSELGFLNDKNITTINTPDLLWHKESILNKIVSDLPKEFKYIFWVDADVMFTNLDWLTDGVKALQTKNIIQPFEYCVHLDENQTVPTFNMNVIAQSKSPNKLNSKVWRSFSANFSDKINWESENYNEHGHVGFAWGARREILDAVPLYDRALIGGADHILAHAAAGQIGHLCITKSFGENIEEVNEWSRKFAYVVNTKIGYVKGNLFHLWHGDLKDRQYLKRIQEFSPMIKTIIKRDSNGLHITPSGFDNTYMKDYFRNREVTQYENTSAMPIILPIIIDEIISNEIIVDSPQDSFNGFIGGSSGGGGATGDWSDNSTVNNDNFS
;
A
#
# COMPACT_ATOMS: atom_id res chain seq x y z
N MET A 1 26.85 -28.33 -4.46
CA MET A 1 26.28 -27.19 -3.73
C MET A 1 25.68 -26.11 -4.66
N PHE A 2 25.98 -26.12 -5.96
CA PHE A 2 25.44 -25.14 -6.94
C PHE A 2 24.17 -25.62 -7.68
N ASP A 3 23.83 -26.90 -7.64
CA ASP A 3 22.64 -27.43 -8.33
C ASP A 3 21.31 -27.13 -7.62
N ASN A 4 21.34 -26.79 -6.32
CA ASN A 4 20.13 -26.38 -5.58
C ASN A 4 19.67 -24.94 -5.89
N LEU A 5 20.54 -24.09 -6.44
CA LEU A 5 20.21 -22.70 -6.78
C LEU A 5 19.37 -22.58 -8.06
N LYS A 6 19.50 -23.51 -9.00
CA LYS A 6 18.71 -23.51 -10.25
C LYS A 6 17.24 -23.79 -10.03
N ASN A 7 16.91 -24.61 -9.04
CA ASN A 7 15.50 -24.91 -8.72
C ASN A 7 14.80 -23.79 -7.93
N LYS A 8 15.56 -22.94 -7.24
CA LYS A 8 15.04 -21.85 -6.40
C LYS A 8 14.61 -20.61 -7.19
N THR A 9 15.25 -20.33 -8.33
CA THR A 9 14.87 -19.24 -9.24
C THR A 9 13.51 -19.46 -9.90
N ILE A 10 13.01 -20.70 -9.93
CA ILE A 10 11.74 -21.10 -10.56
C ILE A 10 10.54 -20.66 -9.69
N PHE A 11 10.69 -20.47 -8.39
CA PHE A 11 9.58 -20.09 -7.49
C PHE A 11 9.14 -18.63 -7.64
N LEU A 12 10.03 -17.73 -8.07
CA LEU A 12 9.74 -16.31 -8.27
C LEU A 12 8.80 -16.00 -9.45
N ASN A 13 8.55 -16.97 -10.31
CA ASN A 13 7.79 -16.79 -11.55
C ASN A 13 6.42 -17.49 -11.54
N LYS A 14 5.80 -17.69 -10.37
CA LYS A 14 4.60 -18.52 -10.28
C LYS A 14 3.33 -17.83 -9.82
N TYR A 15 3.23 -16.51 -9.86
CA TYR A 15 1.92 -15.90 -9.75
C TYR A 15 1.06 -16.36 -10.93
N HIS A 16 -0.13 -16.84 -10.64
CA HIS A 16 -1.04 -17.28 -11.69
C HIS A 16 -1.56 -16.11 -12.50
N THR A 17 -1.59 -16.26 -13.81
CA THR A 17 -2.00 -15.23 -14.76
C THR A 17 -3.52 -15.15 -14.89
N ASN A 18 -4.03 -13.95 -15.20
CA ASN A 18 -5.39 -13.73 -15.62
C ASN A 18 -5.39 -12.77 -16.81
N SER A 19 -6.02 -13.17 -17.92
CA SER A 19 -5.99 -12.39 -19.17
C SER A 19 -6.78 -11.09 -19.10
N GLU A 20 -7.78 -10.99 -18.23
CA GLU A 20 -8.62 -9.80 -18.05
C GLU A 20 -8.08 -8.85 -16.96
N ALA A 21 -7.00 -9.24 -16.27
CA ALA A 21 -6.37 -8.45 -15.22
C ALA A 21 -5.07 -7.84 -15.70
N VAL A 22 -4.78 -6.63 -15.21
CA VAL A 22 -3.53 -5.92 -15.44
C VAL A 22 -3.02 -5.28 -14.15
N ILE A 23 -1.71 -5.35 -13.93
CA ILE A 23 -1.01 -4.67 -12.86
C ILE A 23 -0.53 -3.33 -13.42
N ILE A 24 -0.84 -2.24 -12.73
CA ILE A 24 -0.30 -0.92 -13.06
C ILE A 24 0.53 -0.39 -11.90
N SER A 25 1.60 0.32 -12.24
CA SER A 25 2.49 0.92 -11.24
C SER A 25 3.19 2.15 -11.77
N CYS A 26 3.69 2.99 -10.87
CA CYS A 26 4.64 4.02 -11.21
C CYS A 26 5.95 3.79 -10.46
N TYR A 27 7.06 4.10 -11.12
CA TYR A 27 8.38 4.13 -10.50
C TYR A 27 8.90 5.56 -10.42
N TYR A 28 9.43 5.90 -9.27
CA TYR A 28 9.93 7.22 -8.98
C TYR A 28 11.14 7.14 -8.06
N ASN A 29 12.27 7.71 -8.48
CA ASN A 29 13.53 7.67 -7.74
C ASN A 29 14.36 8.95 -8.02
N SER A 30 13.87 10.12 -7.53
CA SER A 30 14.53 11.41 -7.78
C SER A 30 15.96 11.48 -7.26
N GLU A 31 16.24 10.87 -6.13
CA GLU A 31 17.52 10.89 -5.46
C GLU A 31 18.45 9.73 -5.86
N LYS A 32 18.04 8.92 -6.85
CA LYS A 32 18.82 7.78 -7.36
C LYS A 32 19.21 6.76 -6.28
N SER A 33 18.33 6.53 -5.31
CA SER A 33 18.54 5.56 -4.24
C SER A 33 18.74 4.14 -4.78
N PRO A 34 19.86 3.47 -4.52
CA PRO A 34 20.10 2.11 -4.97
C PRO A 34 19.16 1.10 -4.31
N TYR A 35 18.70 1.39 -3.10
CA TYR A 35 17.75 0.53 -2.37
C TYR A 35 16.38 0.54 -3.04
N ARG A 36 15.93 1.70 -3.50
CA ARG A 36 14.67 1.82 -4.23
C ARG A 36 14.73 1.09 -5.56
N LEU A 37 15.83 1.25 -6.31
CA LEU A 37 16.05 0.50 -7.55
C LEU A 37 16.13 -1.01 -7.30
N LYS A 38 16.76 -1.43 -6.20
CA LYS A 38 16.85 -2.84 -5.78
C LYS A 38 15.46 -3.41 -5.46
N ALA A 39 14.66 -2.68 -4.67
CA ALA A 39 13.29 -3.08 -4.33
C ALA A 39 12.44 -3.20 -5.60
N PHE A 40 12.51 -2.21 -6.51
CA PHE A 40 11.85 -2.26 -7.80
C PHE A 40 12.24 -3.51 -8.62
N LYS A 41 13.54 -3.81 -8.75
CA LYS A 41 14.01 -4.98 -9.51
C LYS A 41 13.47 -6.29 -8.94
N THR A 42 13.42 -6.41 -7.62
CA THR A 42 12.86 -7.57 -6.92
C THR A 42 11.38 -7.71 -7.22
N TRP A 43 10.61 -6.64 -7.03
CA TRP A 43 9.19 -6.60 -7.35
C TRP A 43 8.92 -6.92 -8.83
N TYR A 44 9.60 -6.22 -9.75
CA TYR A 44 9.43 -6.41 -11.19
C TYR A 44 9.70 -7.85 -11.63
N ASN A 45 10.74 -8.49 -11.09
CA ASN A 45 11.02 -9.89 -11.39
C ASN A 45 9.87 -10.83 -11.00
N SER A 46 9.10 -10.49 -9.96
CA SER A 46 7.96 -11.30 -9.54
C SER A 46 6.74 -11.13 -10.43
N ILE A 47 6.60 -10.00 -11.15
CA ILE A 47 5.39 -9.68 -11.93
C ILE A 47 5.61 -9.62 -13.44
N LYS A 48 6.84 -9.60 -13.95
CA LYS A 48 7.16 -9.36 -15.37
C LYS A 48 6.52 -10.36 -16.36
N HIS A 49 6.09 -11.52 -15.89
CA HIS A 49 5.38 -12.53 -16.68
C HIS A 49 3.85 -12.31 -16.70
N LEU A 50 3.33 -11.39 -15.88
CA LEU A 50 1.92 -11.01 -15.82
C LEU A 50 1.67 -9.83 -16.77
N ASN A 51 0.39 -9.57 -17.08
CA ASN A 51 0.03 -8.34 -17.76
C ASN A 51 0.35 -7.15 -16.85
N HIS A 52 1.19 -6.25 -17.31
CA HIS A 52 1.57 -5.07 -16.55
C HIS A 52 1.75 -3.83 -17.43
N ARG A 53 1.64 -2.66 -16.82
CA ARG A 53 2.00 -1.35 -17.38
C ARG A 53 2.66 -0.52 -16.28
N ILE A 54 3.84 -0.01 -16.56
CA ILE A 54 4.64 0.77 -15.61
C ILE A 54 5.04 2.08 -16.27
N ILE A 55 4.88 3.19 -15.54
CA ILE A 55 5.46 4.46 -15.95
C ILE A 55 6.56 4.84 -14.97
N GLU A 56 7.75 5.04 -15.49
CA GLU A 56 8.84 5.69 -14.77
C GLU A 56 8.70 7.20 -14.88
N CYS A 57 8.58 7.87 -13.73
CA CYS A 57 8.55 9.32 -13.65
C CYS A 57 9.95 9.87 -13.38
N VAL A 58 10.51 10.56 -14.35
CA VAL A 58 11.83 11.18 -14.25
C VAL A 58 11.68 12.68 -14.02
N ILE A 59 12.31 13.18 -12.95
CA ILE A 59 12.26 14.59 -12.58
C ILE A 59 13.39 15.38 -13.24
N GLY A 60 13.03 16.55 -13.75
CA GLY A 60 13.97 17.50 -14.34
C GLY A 60 14.67 16.95 -15.58
N LYS A 61 15.99 17.14 -15.65
CA LYS A 61 16.84 16.66 -16.75
C LYS A 61 17.45 15.27 -16.49
N GLY A 62 16.85 14.51 -15.55
CA GLY A 62 17.30 13.16 -15.24
C GLY A 62 17.16 12.20 -16.43
N THR A 63 17.79 11.05 -16.32
CA THR A 63 17.71 9.95 -17.29
C THR A 63 16.96 8.77 -16.70
N SER A 64 16.31 7.99 -17.56
CA SER A 64 15.64 6.75 -17.17
C SER A 64 16.60 5.80 -16.44
N GLU A 65 16.15 5.23 -15.33
CA GLU A 65 16.83 4.14 -14.63
C GLU A 65 16.34 2.77 -15.09
N LEU A 66 15.17 2.69 -15.74
CA LEU A 66 14.55 1.43 -16.12
C LEU A 66 14.77 1.05 -17.58
N GLY A 67 15.37 1.93 -18.38
CA GLY A 67 15.60 1.69 -19.81
C GLY A 67 16.40 0.42 -20.12
N PHE A 68 17.23 -0.06 -19.20
CA PHE A 68 17.99 -1.31 -19.36
C PHE A 68 17.12 -2.58 -19.37
N LEU A 69 15.88 -2.52 -18.87
CA LEU A 69 14.98 -3.67 -18.84
C LEU A 69 14.45 -4.03 -20.24
N ASN A 70 14.46 -3.09 -21.17
CA ASN A 70 13.99 -3.27 -22.55
C ASN A 70 12.59 -3.92 -22.63
N ASP A 71 11.69 -3.50 -21.74
CA ASP A 71 10.31 -3.98 -21.66
C ASP A 71 9.36 -2.94 -22.26
N LYS A 72 8.65 -3.30 -23.33
CA LYS A 72 7.66 -2.42 -24.00
C LYS A 72 6.51 -1.95 -23.12
N ASN A 73 6.29 -2.62 -21.99
CA ASN A 73 5.26 -2.28 -21.03
C ASN A 73 5.74 -1.25 -20.00
N ILE A 74 7.00 -0.84 -20.07
CA ILE A 74 7.60 0.22 -19.26
C ILE A 74 7.81 1.44 -20.16
N THR A 75 7.24 2.58 -19.76
CA THR A 75 7.42 3.86 -20.46
C THR A 75 7.95 4.90 -19.49
N THR A 76 8.56 5.96 -20.03
CA THR A 76 9.14 7.04 -19.23
C THR A 76 8.38 8.34 -19.48
N ILE A 77 8.04 9.07 -18.43
CA ILE A 77 7.52 10.44 -18.50
C ILE A 77 8.50 11.36 -17.78
N ASN A 78 8.88 12.46 -18.44
CA ASN A 78 9.70 13.50 -17.82
C ASN A 78 8.81 14.65 -17.35
N THR A 79 9.03 15.13 -16.14
CA THR A 79 8.39 16.34 -15.60
C THR A 79 9.44 17.21 -14.91
N PRO A 80 9.36 18.55 -15.01
CA PRO A 80 10.26 19.43 -14.29
C PRO A 80 9.91 19.50 -12.78
N ASP A 81 8.69 19.11 -12.42
CA ASP A 81 8.11 19.36 -11.09
C ASP A 81 8.29 18.18 -10.14
N LEU A 82 8.88 18.48 -9.01
CA LEU A 82 9.08 17.53 -7.92
C LEU A 82 7.81 17.49 -7.05
N LEU A 83 6.81 16.75 -7.52
CA LEU A 83 5.54 16.51 -6.83
C LEU A 83 5.26 15.01 -6.72
N TRP A 84 4.27 14.64 -5.89
CA TRP A 84 3.80 13.26 -5.84
C TRP A 84 2.83 12.98 -6.98
N HIS A 85 3.33 12.45 -8.10
CA HIS A 85 2.57 12.23 -9.32
C HIS A 85 1.92 10.84 -9.42
N LYS A 86 2.00 10.01 -8.37
CA LYS A 86 1.56 8.60 -8.41
C LYS A 86 0.17 8.45 -9.03
N GLU A 87 -0.82 9.11 -8.48
CA GLU A 87 -2.21 8.94 -8.89
C GLU A 87 -2.49 9.55 -10.27
N SER A 88 -1.86 10.67 -10.65
CA SER A 88 -1.93 11.22 -12.00
C SER A 88 -1.37 10.24 -13.04
N ILE A 89 -0.25 9.60 -12.72
CA ILE A 89 0.38 8.59 -13.58
C ILE A 89 -0.51 7.35 -13.69
N LEU A 90 -1.05 6.86 -12.56
CA LEU A 90 -1.96 5.71 -12.58
C LEU A 90 -3.22 6.00 -13.39
N ASN A 91 -3.81 7.20 -13.25
CA ASN A 91 -4.95 7.63 -14.06
C ASN A 91 -4.62 7.67 -15.55
N LYS A 92 -3.42 8.17 -15.91
CA LYS A 92 -2.95 8.13 -17.30
C LYS A 92 -2.85 6.69 -17.80
N ILE A 93 -2.23 5.79 -17.05
CA ILE A 93 -2.14 4.38 -17.45
C ILE A 93 -3.55 3.82 -17.67
N VAL A 94 -4.50 4.04 -16.74
CA VAL A 94 -5.88 3.55 -16.86
C VAL A 94 -6.55 4.04 -18.13
N SER A 95 -6.36 5.33 -18.48
CA SER A 95 -6.94 5.92 -19.69
C SER A 95 -6.39 5.30 -20.99
N ASP A 96 -5.12 4.89 -20.98
CA ASP A 96 -4.41 4.34 -22.13
C ASP A 96 -4.55 2.81 -22.24
N LEU A 97 -5.10 2.14 -21.21
CA LEU A 97 -5.26 0.68 -21.20
C LEU A 97 -6.28 0.20 -22.24
N PRO A 98 -5.98 -0.88 -22.97
CA PRO A 98 -6.96 -1.59 -23.77
C PRO A 98 -8.19 -2.02 -22.97
N LYS A 99 -9.36 -2.04 -23.62
CA LYS A 99 -10.66 -2.29 -22.94
C LYS A 99 -10.88 -3.75 -22.51
N GLU A 100 -10.08 -4.68 -23.00
CA GLU A 100 -10.09 -6.08 -22.56
C GLU A 100 -9.69 -6.27 -21.08
N PHE A 101 -8.91 -5.35 -20.51
CA PHE A 101 -8.60 -5.40 -19.08
C PHE A 101 -9.79 -4.89 -18.25
N LYS A 102 -10.49 -5.81 -17.63
CA LYS A 102 -11.67 -5.54 -16.78
C LYS A 102 -11.32 -5.31 -15.32
N TYR A 103 -10.16 -5.82 -14.88
CA TYR A 103 -9.69 -5.76 -13.51
C TYR A 103 -8.33 -5.09 -13.47
N ILE A 104 -8.23 -3.99 -12.75
CA ILE A 104 -7.03 -3.17 -12.68
C ILE A 104 -6.49 -3.21 -11.25
N PHE A 105 -5.24 -3.62 -11.11
CA PHE A 105 -4.54 -3.65 -9.83
C PHE A 105 -3.40 -2.64 -9.84
N TRP A 106 -3.47 -1.61 -8.98
CA TRP A 106 -2.35 -0.70 -8.80
C TRP A 106 -1.57 -1.11 -7.56
N VAL A 107 -0.30 -1.36 -7.78
CA VAL A 107 0.60 -1.98 -6.82
C VAL A 107 1.85 -1.11 -6.69
N ASP A 108 2.27 -0.82 -5.45
CA ASP A 108 3.53 -0.14 -5.21
C ASP A 108 4.70 -1.03 -5.66
N ALA A 109 5.71 -0.42 -6.26
CA ALA A 109 6.81 -1.14 -6.94
C ALA A 109 7.91 -1.64 -5.97
N ASP A 110 7.53 -1.94 -4.74
CA ASP A 110 8.40 -2.35 -3.63
C ASP A 110 7.73 -3.40 -2.71
N VAL A 111 6.79 -4.19 -3.25
CA VAL A 111 6.06 -5.18 -2.46
C VAL A 111 6.10 -6.58 -3.07
N MET A 112 5.97 -7.60 -2.22
CA MET A 112 5.90 -9.00 -2.61
C MET A 112 4.70 -9.67 -1.95
N PHE A 113 3.92 -10.44 -2.71
CA PHE A 113 2.80 -11.21 -2.17
C PHE A 113 3.25 -12.64 -1.82
N THR A 114 2.81 -13.15 -0.67
CA THR A 114 3.06 -14.55 -0.30
C THR A 114 2.07 -15.51 -0.95
N ASN A 115 0.84 -15.05 -1.22
CA ASN A 115 -0.14 -15.84 -1.95
C ASN A 115 0.19 -15.82 -3.44
N LEU A 116 0.51 -16.97 -4.04
CA LEU A 116 0.84 -17.09 -5.47
C LEU A 116 -0.39 -16.85 -6.36
N ASP A 117 -1.58 -17.00 -5.82
CA ASP A 117 -2.86 -16.78 -6.46
C ASP A 117 -3.45 -15.38 -6.24
N TRP A 118 -2.69 -14.46 -5.60
CA TRP A 118 -3.23 -13.16 -5.19
C TRP A 118 -3.99 -12.42 -6.30
N LEU A 119 -3.50 -12.50 -7.55
CA LEU A 119 -4.11 -11.84 -8.70
C LEU A 119 -5.43 -12.54 -9.11
N THR A 120 -5.42 -13.87 -9.23
CA THR A 120 -6.59 -14.66 -9.61
C THR A 120 -7.65 -14.65 -8.52
N ASP A 121 -7.26 -14.73 -7.25
CA ASP A 121 -8.16 -14.57 -6.10
C ASP A 121 -8.71 -13.14 -6.03
N GLY A 122 -7.88 -12.15 -6.37
CA GLY A 122 -8.31 -10.76 -6.49
C GLY A 122 -9.38 -10.57 -7.55
N VAL A 123 -9.20 -11.14 -8.74
CA VAL A 123 -10.23 -11.14 -9.80
C VAL A 123 -11.50 -11.83 -9.33
N LYS A 124 -11.39 -12.98 -8.67
CA LYS A 124 -12.54 -13.69 -8.10
C LYS A 124 -13.28 -12.85 -7.05
N ALA A 125 -12.57 -12.17 -6.18
CA ALA A 125 -13.17 -11.27 -5.19
C ALA A 125 -13.90 -10.10 -5.89
N LEU A 126 -13.32 -9.53 -6.94
CA LEU A 126 -13.91 -8.43 -7.71
C LEU A 126 -15.16 -8.81 -8.52
N GLN A 127 -15.51 -10.09 -8.64
CA GLN A 127 -16.80 -10.49 -9.20
C GLN A 127 -17.98 -10.04 -8.33
N THR A 128 -17.77 -9.91 -7.01
CA THR A 128 -18.80 -9.49 -6.05
C THR A 128 -18.48 -8.17 -5.34
N LYS A 129 -17.24 -7.74 -5.40
CA LYS A 129 -16.73 -6.48 -4.82
C LYS A 129 -16.40 -5.50 -5.93
N ASN A 130 -16.40 -4.21 -5.62
CA ASN A 130 -16.05 -3.15 -6.55
C ASN A 130 -14.58 -2.73 -6.41
N ILE A 131 -14.04 -2.88 -5.19
CA ILE A 131 -12.65 -2.57 -4.86
C ILE A 131 -12.12 -3.52 -3.77
N ILE A 132 -10.85 -3.86 -3.82
CA ILE A 132 -10.20 -4.74 -2.83
C ILE A 132 -8.79 -4.30 -2.52
N GLN A 133 -8.28 -4.68 -1.32
CA GLN A 133 -6.84 -4.83 -1.12
C GLN A 133 -6.44 -6.30 -1.33
N PRO A 134 -5.50 -6.61 -2.23
CA PRO A 134 -5.15 -8.01 -2.55
C PRO A 134 -4.23 -8.65 -1.51
N PHE A 135 -4.41 -8.30 -0.23
CA PHE A 135 -3.71 -8.87 0.92
C PHE A 135 -4.52 -8.68 2.21
N GLU A 136 -4.25 -9.51 3.20
CA GLU A 136 -4.85 -9.39 4.55
C GLU A 136 -3.90 -8.67 5.51
N TYR A 137 -2.63 -9.08 5.53
CA TYR A 137 -1.61 -8.44 6.37
C TYR A 137 -0.47 -7.91 5.52
N CYS A 138 0.10 -6.78 5.93
CA CYS A 138 1.37 -6.31 5.39
C CYS A 138 2.44 -6.34 6.47
N VAL A 139 3.66 -6.65 6.06
CA VAL A 139 4.84 -6.79 6.91
C VAL A 139 5.96 -5.94 6.34
N HIS A 140 6.44 -4.98 7.13
CA HIS A 140 7.60 -4.19 6.74
C HIS A 140 8.88 -4.97 7.04
N LEU A 141 9.66 -5.23 6.01
CA LEU A 141 10.98 -5.84 6.15
C LEU A 141 11.99 -4.81 6.70
N ASP A 142 13.08 -5.30 7.27
CA ASP A 142 14.20 -4.47 7.70
C ASP A 142 15.21 -4.23 6.55
N GLU A 143 16.29 -3.52 6.83
CA GLU A 143 17.35 -3.21 5.86
C GLU A 143 18.03 -4.46 5.26
N ASN A 144 18.04 -5.57 6.00
CA ASN A 144 18.53 -6.86 5.54
C ASN A 144 17.47 -7.65 4.76
N GLN A 145 16.27 -7.07 4.57
CA GLN A 145 15.11 -7.71 3.94
C GLN A 145 14.65 -8.95 4.72
N THR A 146 14.86 -8.98 6.03
CA THR A 146 14.44 -10.11 6.86
C THR A 146 13.00 -9.95 7.34
N VAL A 147 12.29 -11.08 7.41
CA VAL A 147 10.94 -11.11 8.00
C VAL A 147 11.08 -11.02 9.51
N PRO A 148 10.40 -10.06 10.17
CA PRO A 148 10.41 -9.98 11.62
C PRO A 148 9.90 -11.27 12.25
N THR A 149 10.52 -11.75 13.31
CA THR A 149 10.03 -12.89 14.08
C THR A 149 8.71 -12.54 14.75
N PHE A 150 7.63 -13.20 14.36
CA PHE A 150 6.31 -13.06 14.99
C PHE A 150 5.49 -14.34 14.81
N ASN A 151 4.50 -14.52 15.70
CA ASN A 151 3.56 -15.63 15.59
C ASN A 151 2.28 -15.15 14.88
N MET A 152 2.05 -15.59 13.64
CA MET A 152 0.88 -15.21 12.85
C MET A 152 -0.44 -15.57 13.53
N ASN A 153 -0.51 -16.67 14.28
CA ASN A 153 -1.75 -17.02 14.99
C ASN A 153 -2.09 -15.99 16.08
N VAL A 154 -1.08 -15.49 16.80
CA VAL A 154 -1.26 -14.41 17.78
C VAL A 154 -1.64 -13.10 17.09
N ILE A 155 -0.97 -12.77 15.99
CA ILE A 155 -1.26 -11.59 15.17
C ILE A 155 -2.70 -11.64 14.62
N ALA A 156 -3.12 -12.77 14.05
CA ALA A 156 -4.44 -12.94 13.46
C ALA A 156 -5.57 -12.84 14.49
N GLN A 157 -5.32 -13.20 15.75
CA GLN A 157 -6.28 -13.06 16.86
C GLN A 157 -6.32 -11.64 17.43
N SER A 158 -5.36 -10.78 17.08
CA SER A 158 -5.30 -9.42 17.59
C SER A 158 -6.18 -8.47 16.78
N LYS A 159 -6.94 -7.63 17.48
CA LYS A 159 -7.66 -6.50 16.87
C LYS A 159 -6.73 -5.34 16.48
N SER A 160 -5.50 -5.35 16.94
CA SER A 160 -4.48 -4.32 16.68
C SER A 160 -3.11 -4.97 16.49
N PRO A 161 -2.85 -5.64 15.34
CA PRO A 161 -1.60 -6.36 15.07
C PRO A 161 -0.35 -5.48 15.22
N ASN A 162 -0.42 -4.22 14.81
CA ASN A 162 0.67 -3.26 14.92
C ASN A 162 1.05 -2.89 16.36
N LYS A 163 0.15 -3.09 17.33
CA LYS A 163 0.49 -2.95 18.77
C LYS A 163 1.31 -4.13 19.28
N LEU A 164 1.12 -5.32 18.68
CA LEU A 164 1.93 -6.50 19.00
C LEU A 164 3.28 -6.46 18.31
N ASN A 165 3.32 -5.99 17.07
CA ASN A 165 4.54 -5.81 16.29
C ASN A 165 4.36 -4.61 15.37
N SER A 166 5.13 -3.54 15.60
CA SER A 166 5.06 -2.28 14.84
C SER A 166 5.39 -2.41 13.34
N LYS A 167 5.89 -3.57 12.92
CA LYS A 167 6.17 -3.89 11.51
C LYS A 167 5.05 -4.66 10.81
N VAL A 168 4.00 -5.08 11.54
CA VAL A 168 2.88 -5.87 11.00
C VAL A 168 1.58 -5.10 11.13
N TRP A 169 0.84 -5.00 10.03
CA TRP A 169 -0.43 -4.31 9.97
C TRP A 169 -1.45 -5.15 9.24
N ARG A 170 -2.70 -5.10 9.68
CA ARG A 170 -3.80 -5.64 8.91
C ARG A 170 -4.27 -4.63 7.89
N SER A 171 -4.71 -5.05 6.70
CA SER A 171 -5.22 -4.15 5.67
C SER A 171 -6.51 -3.47 6.12
N PHE A 172 -6.75 -2.24 5.65
CA PHE A 172 -7.99 -1.51 5.91
C PHE A 172 -9.21 -2.29 5.41
N SER A 173 -9.11 -2.89 4.23
CA SER A 173 -10.21 -3.66 3.64
C SER A 173 -10.56 -4.91 4.44
N ALA A 174 -9.57 -5.56 5.07
CA ALA A 174 -9.82 -6.68 5.97
C ALA A 174 -10.48 -6.20 7.27
N ASN A 175 -10.00 -5.11 7.86
CA ASN A 175 -10.63 -4.50 9.04
C ASN A 175 -12.07 -4.06 8.76
N PHE A 176 -12.32 -3.44 7.60
CA PHE A 176 -13.66 -3.06 7.16
C PHE A 176 -14.57 -4.28 7.01
N SER A 177 -14.11 -5.34 6.34
CA SER A 177 -14.90 -6.54 6.08
C SER A 177 -15.30 -7.26 7.35
N ASP A 178 -14.39 -7.33 8.33
CA ASP A 178 -14.59 -8.03 9.60
C ASP A 178 -15.07 -7.12 10.72
N LYS A 179 -15.31 -5.83 10.44
CA LYS A 179 -15.79 -4.81 11.37
C LYS A 179 -14.86 -4.60 12.58
N ILE A 180 -13.55 -4.57 12.33
CA ILE A 180 -12.51 -4.40 13.34
C ILE A 180 -11.89 -3.01 13.23
N ASN A 181 -12.18 -2.12 14.16
CA ASN A 181 -11.57 -0.78 14.34
C ASN A 181 -11.46 0.10 13.07
N TRP A 182 -12.09 -0.27 11.97
CA TRP A 182 -11.99 0.42 10.68
C TRP A 182 -12.53 1.86 10.71
N GLU A 183 -13.35 2.20 11.70
CA GLU A 183 -13.90 3.54 11.94
C GLU A 183 -13.01 4.38 12.87
N SER A 184 -11.88 3.83 13.34
CA SER A 184 -11.01 4.55 14.27
C SER A 184 -10.39 5.78 13.60
N GLU A 185 -10.40 6.89 14.32
CA GLU A 185 -9.66 8.10 13.93
C GLU A 185 -8.15 7.94 14.07
N ASN A 186 -7.70 6.91 14.77
CA ASN A 186 -6.31 6.62 14.95
C ASN A 186 -5.78 5.85 13.72
N TYR A 187 -4.88 6.50 12.98
CA TYR A 187 -4.20 5.91 11.83
C TYR A 187 -3.62 4.53 12.10
N ASN A 188 -3.15 4.29 13.33
CA ASN A 188 -2.57 3.00 13.71
C ASN A 188 -3.60 1.90 13.98
N GLU A 189 -4.89 2.17 13.93
CA GLU A 189 -5.94 1.21 14.32
C GLU A 189 -6.85 0.79 13.16
N HIS A 190 -7.19 1.73 12.24
CA HIS A 190 -8.13 1.43 11.16
C HIS A 190 -7.59 0.50 10.07
N GLY A 191 -6.32 0.14 10.14
CA GLY A 191 -5.66 -0.75 9.17
C GLY A 191 -4.82 -0.01 8.14
N HIS A 192 -3.96 -0.77 7.45
CA HIS A 192 -3.06 -0.22 6.45
C HIS A 192 -3.79 0.09 5.14
N VAL A 193 -3.68 1.33 4.68
CA VAL A 193 -4.43 1.84 3.51
C VAL A 193 -3.65 1.80 2.19
N GLY A 194 -2.34 1.60 2.22
CA GLY A 194 -1.45 1.69 1.04
C GLY A 194 -1.10 0.33 0.43
N PHE A 195 -0.04 0.34 -0.37
CA PHE A 195 0.68 -0.75 -1.05
C PHE A 195 0.00 -1.29 -2.30
N ALA A 196 -1.20 -1.81 -2.19
CA ALA A 196 -1.87 -2.44 -3.33
C ALA A 196 -3.38 -2.37 -3.19
N TRP A 197 -4.01 -2.06 -4.30
CA TRP A 197 -5.46 -2.09 -4.47
C TRP A 197 -5.81 -2.73 -5.81
N GLY A 198 -7.01 -3.24 -5.93
CA GLY A 198 -7.58 -3.70 -7.19
C GLY A 198 -9.02 -3.26 -7.30
N ALA A 199 -9.46 -2.89 -8.50
CA ALA A 199 -10.84 -2.50 -8.75
C ALA A 199 -11.33 -3.03 -10.10
N ARG A 200 -12.64 -3.09 -10.24
CA ARG A 200 -13.27 -3.23 -11.54
C ARG A 200 -13.00 -1.97 -12.35
N ARG A 201 -12.66 -2.15 -13.62
CA ARG A 201 -12.32 -1.03 -14.51
C ARG A 201 -13.40 0.05 -14.53
N GLU A 202 -14.67 -0.33 -14.56
CA GLU A 202 -15.80 0.60 -14.60
C GLU A 202 -15.82 1.60 -13.44
N ILE A 203 -15.24 1.23 -12.28
CA ILE A 203 -15.13 2.12 -11.12
C ILE A 203 -14.13 3.25 -11.43
N LEU A 204 -12.96 2.91 -11.98
CA LEU A 204 -11.90 3.87 -12.32
C LEU A 204 -12.26 4.70 -13.58
N ASP A 205 -12.99 4.12 -14.53
CA ASP A 205 -13.52 4.85 -15.70
C ASP A 205 -14.57 5.88 -15.26
N ALA A 206 -15.38 5.57 -14.23
CA ALA A 206 -16.41 6.49 -13.70
C ALA A 206 -15.81 7.59 -12.80
N VAL A 207 -14.88 7.22 -11.91
CA VAL A 207 -14.21 8.15 -10.99
C VAL A 207 -12.73 7.80 -10.92
N PRO A 208 -11.87 8.58 -11.61
CA PRO A 208 -10.42 8.40 -11.52
C PRO A 208 -9.89 8.56 -10.09
N LEU A 209 -8.73 8.02 -9.79
CA LEU A 209 -8.06 8.17 -8.49
C LEU A 209 -7.87 9.66 -8.16
N TYR A 210 -7.97 10.00 -6.87
CA TYR A 210 -7.73 11.36 -6.40
C TYR A 210 -6.26 11.73 -6.54
N ASP A 211 -5.93 12.56 -7.50
CA ASP A 211 -4.56 12.88 -7.88
C ASP A 211 -4.05 14.24 -7.42
N ARG A 212 -4.81 14.89 -6.51
CA ARG A 212 -4.43 16.15 -5.88
C ARG A 212 -3.71 15.98 -4.54
N ALA A 213 -3.44 14.76 -4.11
CA ALA A 213 -2.58 14.47 -2.94
C ALA A 213 -1.10 14.61 -3.31
N LEU A 214 -0.68 15.84 -3.67
CA LEU A 214 0.59 16.16 -4.34
C LEU A 214 1.86 15.93 -3.48
N ILE A 215 1.69 15.44 -2.26
CA ILE A 215 2.77 14.95 -1.38
C ILE A 215 2.49 13.55 -0.84
N GLY A 216 1.51 12.84 -1.43
CA GLY A 216 1.05 11.52 -1.02
C GLY A 216 -0.12 11.57 -0.04
N GLY A 217 -0.63 10.39 0.34
CA GLY A 217 -1.79 10.24 1.22
C GLY A 217 -3.10 9.97 0.48
N ALA A 218 -3.10 9.85 -0.85
CA ALA A 218 -4.29 9.52 -1.63
C ALA A 218 -4.88 8.15 -1.26
N ASP A 219 -4.05 7.17 -0.93
CA ASP A 219 -4.51 5.85 -0.47
C ASP A 219 -5.38 5.94 0.80
N HIS A 220 -5.09 6.91 1.67
CA HIS A 220 -5.87 7.17 2.88
C HIS A 220 -7.25 7.74 2.54
N ILE A 221 -7.29 8.74 1.65
CA ILE A 221 -8.55 9.31 1.14
C ILE A 221 -9.38 8.21 0.47
N LEU A 222 -8.77 7.40 -0.40
CA LEU A 222 -9.42 6.32 -1.14
C LEU A 222 -10.06 5.29 -0.21
N ALA A 223 -9.34 4.84 0.81
CA ALA A 223 -9.83 3.84 1.77
C ALA A 223 -11.10 4.32 2.49
N HIS A 224 -11.06 5.53 3.05
CA HIS A 224 -12.21 6.10 3.76
C HIS A 224 -13.37 6.42 2.81
N ALA A 225 -13.09 6.95 1.62
CA ALA A 225 -14.13 7.19 0.60
C ALA A 225 -14.81 5.89 0.16
N ALA A 226 -14.04 4.81 -0.08
CA ALA A 226 -14.59 3.51 -0.42
C ALA A 226 -15.52 2.96 0.69
N ALA A 227 -15.17 3.20 1.96
CA ALA A 227 -15.98 2.83 3.12
C ALA A 227 -17.20 3.75 3.36
N GLY A 228 -17.37 4.81 2.57
CA GLY A 228 -18.44 5.78 2.73
C GLY A 228 -18.21 6.81 3.84
N GLN A 229 -17.01 6.91 4.38
CA GLN A 229 -16.64 7.80 5.47
C GLN A 229 -16.19 9.17 4.96
N ILE A 230 -17.13 9.93 4.42
CA ILE A 230 -16.86 11.28 3.89
C ILE A 230 -16.61 12.25 5.05
N GLY A 231 -15.50 13.01 4.98
CA GLY A 231 -15.13 13.97 6.03
C GLY A 231 -14.66 13.31 7.32
N HIS A 232 -14.20 12.06 7.28
CA HIS A 232 -13.66 11.38 8.44
C HIS A 232 -12.55 12.21 9.10
N LEU A 233 -12.48 12.21 10.43
CA LEU A 233 -11.60 13.13 11.17
C LEU A 233 -10.11 12.94 10.85
N CYS A 234 -9.65 11.70 10.62
CA CYS A 234 -8.25 11.48 10.23
C CYS A 234 -7.90 12.08 8.86
N ILE A 235 -8.88 12.17 7.92
CA ILE A 235 -8.71 12.85 6.63
C ILE A 235 -8.76 14.35 6.82
N THR A 236 -9.74 14.86 7.58
CA THR A 236 -9.88 16.29 7.86
C THR A 236 -8.65 16.85 8.55
N LYS A 237 -8.10 16.14 9.54
CA LYS A 237 -6.87 16.53 10.23
C LYS A 237 -5.64 16.57 9.30
N SER A 238 -5.61 15.73 8.26
CA SER A 238 -4.49 15.64 7.32
C SER A 238 -4.59 16.68 6.20
N PHE A 239 -5.76 16.85 5.60
CA PHE A 239 -5.95 17.67 4.38
C PHE A 239 -6.53 19.06 4.63
N GLY A 240 -6.98 19.35 5.85
CA GLY A 240 -7.33 20.69 6.35
C GLY A 240 -8.05 21.56 5.32
N GLU A 241 -7.35 22.55 4.78
CA GLU A 241 -7.91 23.54 3.85
C GLU A 241 -8.41 22.97 2.51
N ASN A 242 -7.97 21.77 2.11
CA ASN A 242 -8.40 21.13 0.87
C ASN A 242 -9.55 20.13 1.08
N ILE A 243 -10.12 20.10 2.28
CA ILE A 243 -11.10 19.07 2.68
C ILE A 243 -12.38 19.10 1.82
N GLU A 244 -12.79 20.24 1.32
CA GLU A 244 -13.98 20.34 0.47
C GLU A 244 -13.77 19.62 -0.87
N GLU A 245 -12.64 19.85 -1.53
CA GLU A 245 -12.26 19.16 -2.77
C GLU A 245 -12.14 17.65 -2.55
N VAL A 246 -11.49 17.26 -1.45
CA VAL A 246 -11.38 15.85 -1.04
C VAL A 246 -12.76 15.24 -0.83
N ASN A 247 -13.65 15.92 -0.12
CA ASN A 247 -15.00 15.43 0.16
C ASN A 247 -15.87 15.36 -1.10
N GLU A 248 -15.72 16.28 -2.05
CA GLU A 248 -16.43 16.22 -3.33
C GLU A 248 -16.02 14.96 -4.12
N TRP A 249 -14.72 14.73 -4.26
CA TRP A 249 -14.22 13.51 -4.89
C TRP A 249 -14.68 12.25 -4.13
N SER A 250 -14.57 12.27 -2.81
CA SER A 250 -14.94 11.13 -1.96
C SER A 250 -16.40 10.74 -2.09
N ARG A 251 -17.33 11.70 -2.22
CA ARG A 251 -18.75 11.40 -2.45
C ARG A 251 -18.97 10.66 -3.77
N LYS A 252 -18.32 11.12 -4.85
CA LYS A 252 -18.39 10.48 -6.17
C LYS A 252 -17.84 9.04 -6.11
N PHE A 253 -16.69 8.89 -5.47
CA PHE A 253 -16.05 7.57 -5.34
C PHE A 253 -16.85 6.62 -4.45
N ALA A 254 -17.35 7.09 -3.31
CA ALA A 254 -18.23 6.33 -2.41
C ALA A 254 -19.49 5.84 -3.12
N TYR A 255 -20.08 6.68 -3.96
CA TYR A 255 -21.28 6.34 -4.74
C TYR A 255 -21.02 5.15 -5.67
N VAL A 256 -19.92 5.17 -6.45
CA VAL A 256 -19.63 4.10 -7.42
C VAL A 256 -19.12 2.84 -6.73
N VAL A 257 -18.35 2.95 -5.65
CA VAL A 257 -17.86 1.80 -4.87
C VAL A 257 -18.98 1.16 -4.06
N ASN A 258 -19.93 1.95 -3.57
CA ASN A 258 -21.11 1.52 -2.81
C ASN A 258 -20.76 0.55 -1.68
N THR A 259 -19.71 0.85 -0.91
CA THR A 259 -19.18 0.03 0.20
C THR A 259 -18.88 -1.45 -0.12
N LYS A 260 -18.84 -1.81 -1.41
CA LYS A 260 -18.48 -3.16 -1.86
C LYS A 260 -16.97 -3.35 -1.83
N ILE A 261 -16.41 -3.35 -0.62
CA ILE A 261 -14.98 -3.53 -0.35
C ILE A 261 -14.72 -4.98 0.04
N GLY A 262 -13.56 -5.50 -0.35
CA GLY A 262 -13.09 -6.82 0.04
C GLY A 262 -11.57 -6.89 0.16
N TYR A 263 -11.08 -8.08 0.48
CA TYR A 263 -9.65 -8.35 0.52
C TYR A 263 -9.35 -9.78 0.06
N VAL A 264 -8.08 -10.08 -0.20
CA VAL A 264 -7.59 -11.44 -0.47
C VAL A 264 -6.79 -11.89 0.74
N LYS A 265 -6.96 -13.14 1.15
CA LYS A 265 -6.13 -13.73 2.22
C LYS A 265 -4.68 -13.87 1.76
N GLY A 266 -3.76 -13.70 2.68
CA GLY A 266 -2.32 -13.76 2.45
C GLY A 266 -1.59 -12.51 2.91
N ASN A 267 -0.28 -12.60 2.95
CA ASN A 267 0.57 -11.52 3.41
C ASN A 267 1.19 -10.77 2.23
N LEU A 268 1.47 -9.50 2.47
CA LEU A 268 2.25 -8.65 1.60
C LEU A 268 3.51 -8.23 2.37
N PHE A 269 4.69 -8.45 1.81
CA PHE A 269 5.96 -7.95 2.32
C PHE A 269 6.32 -6.64 1.64
N HIS A 270 6.55 -5.60 2.43
CA HIS A 270 7.09 -4.34 1.93
C HIS A 270 8.60 -4.39 2.04
N LEU A 271 9.27 -4.35 0.89
CA LEU A 271 10.72 -4.35 0.77
C LEU A 271 11.29 -3.05 1.36
N TRP A 272 12.32 -3.18 2.18
CA TRP A 272 12.94 -2.02 2.78
C TRP A 272 13.69 -1.18 1.73
N HIS A 273 13.47 0.10 1.78
CA HIS A 273 14.17 1.12 0.99
C HIS A 273 14.25 2.45 1.74
N GLY A 274 14.34 2.40 3.08
CA GLY A 274 14.43 3.53 4.01
C GLY A 274 13.49 3.40 5.20
N ASP A 275 13.80 4.13 6.26
CA ASP A 275 13.08 4.04 7.52
C ASP A 275 11.70 4.70 7.47
N LEU A 276 10.74 4.12 8.19
CA LEU A 276 9.38 4.64 8.26
C LEU A 276 9.29 6.02 8.93
N LYS A 277 10.18 6.31 9.89
CA LYS A 277 10.24 7.61 10.58
C LYS A 277 10.47 8.79 9.63
N ASP A 278 11.24 8.57 8.55
CA ASP A 278 11.61 9.61 7.59
C ASP A 278 10.49 9.95 6.60
N ARG A 279 9.43 9.15 6.59
CA ARG A 279 8.26 9.36 5.72
C ARG A 279 7.31 10.46 6.20
N GLN A 280 7.37 10.85 7.48
CA GLN A 280 6.65 11.98 8.10
C GLN A 280 5.17 12.12 7.64
N TYR A 281 4.42 11.02 7.60
CA TYR A 281 3.12 10.89 6.92
C TYR A 281 2.13 12.04 7.18
N LEU A 282 1.88 12.41 8.45
CA LEU A 282 0.94 13.47 8.78
C LEU A 282 1.56 14.85 8.56
N LYS A 283 2.76 15.07 9.08
CA LYS A 283 3.44 16.36 9.04
C LYS A 283 3.57 16.89 7.61
N ARG A 284 4.06 16.05 6.67
CA ARG A 284 4.25 16.46 5.28
C ARG A 284 2.95 16.89 4.60
N ILE A 285 1.82 16.20 4.88
CA ILE A 285 0.54 16.53 4.28
C ILE A 285 0.02 17.87 4.84
N GLN A 286 0.08 18.07 6.15
CA GLN A 286 -0.36 19.29 6.81
C GLN A 286 0.43 20.52 6.36
N GLU A 287 1.77 20.40 6.30
CA GLU A 287 2.65 21.50 5.89
C GLU A 287 2.51 21.86 4.39
N PHE A 288 2.25 20.89 3.52
CA PHE A 288 2.12 21.12 2.09
C PHE A 288 0.67 21.43 1.66
N SER A 289 -0.33 21.06 2.44
CA SER A 289 -1.74 21.21 2.10
C SER A 289 -2.13 22.62 1.65
N PRO A 290 -1.66 23.72 2.28
CA PRO A 290 -1.98 25.07 1.82
C PRO A 290 -1.50 25.38 0.39
N MET A 291 -0.40 24.77 -0.03
CA MET A 291 0.20 25.00 -1.35
C MET A 291 -0.54 24.30 -2.48
N ILE A 292 -1.29 23.24 -2.19
CA ILE A 292 -2.01 22.42 -3.20
C ILE A 292 -2.97 23.29 -4.02
N LYS A 293 -3.66 24.23 -3.39
CA LYS A 293 -4.64 25.12 -4.06
C LYS A 293 -4.02 25.97 -5.17
N THR A 294 -2.73 26.24 -5.12
CA THR A 294 -2.02 27.03 -6.14
C THR A 294 -1.61 26.21 -7.35
N ILE A 295 -1.57 24.88 -7.22
CA ILE A 295 -1.10 23.94 -8.26
C ILE A 295 -2.32 23.42 -9.02
N ILE A 296 -2.80 24.17 -10.01
CA ILE A 296 -4.04 23.87 -10.75
C ILE A 296 -3.80 23.47 -12.21
N LYS A 297 -2.63 23.74 -12.76
CA LYS A 297 -2.30 23.44 -14.16
C LYS A 297 -1.75 22.03 -14.31
N ARG A 298 -1.91 21.47 -15.51
CA ARG A 298 -1.35 20.18 -15.91
C ARG A 298 -0.56 20.33 -17.22
N ASP A 299 0.43 19.47 -17.40
CA ASP A 299 1.17 19.32 -18.66
C ASP A 299 0.38 18.45 -19.67
N SER A 300 0.99 18.22 -20.83
CA SER A 300 0.42 17.37 -21.88
C SER A 300 0.28 15.89 -21.50
N ASN A 301 0.94 15.45 -20.45
CA ASN A 301 0.83 14.10 -19.90
C ASN A 301 -0.24 14.01 -18.80
N GLY A 302 -0.88 15.11 -18.45
CA GLY A 302 -1.85 15.19 -17.37
C GLY A 302 -1.24 15.33 -15.98
N LEU A 303 0.09 15.51 -15.87
CA LEU A 303 0.77 15.72 -14.59
C LEU A 303 0.61 17.15 -14.12
N HIS A 304 0.50 17.33 -12.81
CA HIS A 304 0.43 18.66 -12.21
C HIS A 304 1.75 19.41 -12.39
N ILE A 305 1.66 20.68 -12.71
CA ILE A 305 2.80 21.59 -12.84
C ILE A 305 2.68 22.74 -11.84
N THR A 306 3.80 23.10 -11.23
CA THR A 306 3.87 24.21 -10.29
C THR A 306 3.78 25.55 -11.01
N PRO A 307 3.17 26.60 -10.39
CA PRO A 307 3.20 27.94 -10.97
C PRO A 307 4.63 28.50 -11.04
N SER A 308 4.83 29.45 -11.95
CA SER A 308 6.13 30.16 -12.04
C SER A 308 6.46 30.82 -10.71
N GLY A 309 7.69 30.63 -10.25
CA GLY A 309 8.14 31.15 -8.95
C GLY A 309 7.66 30.35 -7.73
N PHE A 310 7.07 29.17 -7.95
CA PHE A 310 6.72 28.28 -6.83
C PHE A 310 7.95 27.85 -6.04
N ASP A 311 7.91 28.04 -4.73
CA ASP A 311 8.96 27.55 -3.85
C ASP A 311 8.79 26.04 -3.58
N ASN A 312 9.63 25.25 -4.19
CA ASN A 312 9.64 23.80 -4.00
C ASN A 312 10.71 23.30 -3.00
N THR A 313 11.26 24.20 -2.20
CA THR A 313 12.30 23.87 -1.21
C THR A 313 11.81 22.78 -0.25
N TYR A 314 10.59 22.90 0.26
CA TYR A 314 10.00 21.90 1.13
C TYR A 314 9.97 20.50 0.50
N MET A 315 9.56 20.40 -0.78
CA MET A 315 9.51 19.12 -1.49
C MET A 315 10.90 18.53 -1.69
N LYS A 316 11.87 19.36 -2.08
CA LYS A 316 13.27 18.93 -2.25
C LYS A 316 13.84 18.39 -0.95
N ASP A 317 13.65 19.13 0.14
CA ASP A 317 14.16 18.72 1.45
C ASP A 317 13.47 17.45 1.94
N TYR A 318 12.16 17.34 1.75
CA TYR A 318 11.42 16.13 2.10
C TYR A 318 11.97 14.90 1.35
N PHE A 319 12.11 14.97 0.01
CA PHE A 319 12.58 13.82 -0.78
C PHE A 319 14.04 13.50 -0.47
N ARG A 320 14.91 14.52 -0.32
CA ARG A 320 16.30 14.32 0.06
C ARG A 320 16.43 13.66 1.43
N ASN A 321 15.79 14.21 2.45
CA ASN A 321 15.89 13.69 3.82
C ASN A 321 15.34 12.26 3.95
N ARG A 322 14.33 11.93 3.15
CA ARG A 322 13.79 10.57 3.08
C ARG A 322 14.79 9.55 2.53
N GLU A 323 15.75 9.98 1.71
CA GLU A 323 16.70 9.11 1.00
C GLU A 323 18.14 9.17 1.59
N VAL A 324 18.57 10.30 2.17
CA VAL A 324 19.96 10.54 2.64
C VAL A 324 20.33 9.72 3.86
N THR A 325 19.41 9.48 4.79
CA THR A 325 19.66 8.60 5.95
C THR A 325 20.06 7.17 5.55
N GLN A 326 19.93 6.83 4.27
CA GLN A 326 20.29 5.53 3.71
C GLN A 326 21.78 5.44 3.31
N TYR A 327 22.46 6.57 3.09
CA TYR A 327 23.84 6.58 2.61
C TYR A 327 24.89 6.61 3.73
N GLU A 328 24.56 7.15 4.89
CA GLU A 328 25.52 7.31 6.00
C GLU A 328 25.88 6.01 6.73
N ASN A 329 25.08 4.95 6.53
CA ASN A 329 25.26 3.66 7.21
C ASN A 329 25.92 2.55 6.35
N THR A 330 26.38 2.86 5.12
CA THR A 330 26.86 1.82 4.21
C THR A 330 28.36 1.85 3.97
N SER A 331 29.14 1.31 4.90
CA SER A 331 30.53 0.92 4.62
C SER A 331 30.72 -0.56 4.21
N ALA A 332 29.69 -1.36 4.05
CA ALA A 332 29.79 -2.71 3.47
C ALA A 332 28.44 -3.23 3.00
N MET A 333 28.26 -3.41 1.71
CA MET A 333 27.14 -4.19 1.16
C MET A 333 27.52 -5.66 1.01
N PRO A 334 26.85 -6.61 1.66
CA PRO A 334 26.84 -7.98 1.21
C PRO A 334 25.84 -8.16 0.05
N ILE A 335 26.28 -8.75 -1.04
CA ILE A 335 25.43 -9.17 -2.17
C ILE A 335 24.64 -10.40 -1.70
N ILE A 336 23.47 -10.21 -1.07
CA ILE A 336 22.62 -11.31 -0.61
C ILE A 336 21.19 -11.08 -1.10
N LEU A 337 20.92 -11.34 -2.38
CA LEU A 337 19.55 -11.23 -2.90
C LEU A 337 18.86 -12.56 -3.24
N PRO A 338 19.53 -13.65 -3.60
CA PRO A 338 18.85 -14.91 -3.87
C PRO A 338 18.33 -15.63 -2.62
N ILE A 339 18.96 -15.42 -1.45
CA ILE A 339 18.72 -16.22 -0.23
C ILE A 339 17.45 -15.79 0.50
N ILE A 340 17.11 -14.50 0.49
CA ILE A 340 16.01 -13.95 1.30
C ILE A 340 14.63 -14.36 0.79
N ILE A 341 14.47 -14.47 -0.53
CA ILE A 341 13.19 -14.88 -1.12
C ILE A 341 12.90 -16.37 -0.82
N ASP A 342 13.94 -17.17 -0.74
CA ASP A 342 13.81 -18.58 -0.38
C ASP A 342 13.44 -18.77 1.10
N GLU A 343 13.96 -17.94 1.99
CA GLU A 343 13.66 -17.99 3.42
C GLU A 343 12.23 -17.45 3.70
N ILE A 344 11.78 -16.46 2.91
CA ILE A 344 10.40 -15.95 2.95
C ILE A 344 9.39 -17.00 2.45
N ILE A 345 9.76 -17.78 1.41
CA ILE A 345 8.89 -18.80 0.81
C ILE A 345 9.02 -20.14 1.54
N SER A 346 10.19 -20.50 2.05
CA SER A 346 10.41 -21.75 2.78
C SER A 346 9.93 -21.71 4.23
N ASN A 347 9.75 -20.52 4.80
CA ASN A 347 8.95 -20.30 5.99
C ASN A 347 7.46 -20.16 5.60
N GLU A 348 6.99 -20.96 4.64
CA GLU A 348 5.55 -21.24 4.58
C GLU A 348 5.15 -21.63 5.98
N ILE A 349 4.56 -20.68 6.66
CA ILE A 349 3.80 -20.94 7.86
C ILE A 349 2.71 -21.86 7.38
N ILE A 350 2.89 -23.15 7.66
CA ILE A 350 1.84 -24.14 7.48
C ILE A 350 0.68 -23.62 8.29
N VAL A 351 -0.20 -22.90 7.64
CA VAL A 351 -1.53 -22.67 8.14
C VAL A 351 -2.24 -23.98 7.86
N ASP A 352 -2.16 -24.90 8.82
CA ASP A 352 -3.10 -26.00 8.85
C ASP A 352 -4.48 -25.37 8.80
N SER A 353 -5.09 -25.46 7.63
CA SER A 353 -6.52 -25.21 7.51
C SER A 353 -7.20 -26.21 8.46
N PRO A 354 -8.11 -25.76 9.33
CA PRO A 354 -8.94 -26.70 10.07
C PRO A 354 -9.71 -27.52 9.03
N GLN A 355 -9.35 -28.75 8.87
CA GLN A 355 -10.24 -29.73 8.26
C GLN A 355 -11.45 -29.81 9.17
N ASP A 356 -12.60 -29.40 8.67
CA ASP A 356 -13.89 -29.70 9.23
C ASP A 356 -14.06 -31.22 9.38
N SER A 357 -13.75 -31.73 10.56
CA SER A 357 -14.24 -33.01 11.03
C SER A 357 -15.34 -32.74 12.06
N PHE A 358 -16.53 -32.58 11.54
CA PHE A 358 -17.75 -32.66 12.29
C PHE A 358 -17.96 -34.12 12.71
N ASN A 359 -17.65 -34.45 13.98
CA ASN A 359 -18.20 -35.64 14.62
C ASN A 359 -18.80 -35.20 15.95
N GLY A 360 -20.12 -35.24 15.96
CA GLY A 360 -20.90 -34.94 17.13
C GLY A 360 -20.67 -35.95 18.26
N PHE A 361 -20.73 -35.46 19.48
CA PHE A 361 -21.17 -36.27 20.62
C PHE A 361 -21.98 -35.43 21.64
N ILE A 362 -23.02 -36.06 22.07
CA ILE A 362 -24.10 -35.67 22.96
C ILE A 362 -23.64 -35.57 24.42
N GLY A 363 -24.10 -34.57 25.13
CA GLY A 363 -24.58 -34.69 26.49
C GLY A 363 -23.60 -34.40 27.63
N GLY A 364 -24.05 -33.55 28.56
CA GLY A 364 -23.55 -33.50 29.92
C GLY A 364 -23.70 -32.14 30.60
N SER A 365 -24.77 -31.98 31.34
CA SER A 365 -25.11 -30.86 32.23
C SER A 365 -24.24 -30.75 33.50
N SER A 366 -24.12 -29.55 34.02
CA SER A 366 -24.12 -29.09 35.45
C SER A 366 -22.95 -28.13 35.70
N GLY A 367 -23.20 -26.92 36.13
CA GLY A 367 -23.48 -26.51 37.47
C GLY A 367 -22.52 -25.44 37.91
N GLY A 368 -22.97 -24.25 38.12
CA GLY A 368 -22.82 -23.38 39.24
C GLY A 368 -21.44 -22.78 39.61
N GLY A 369 -21.45 -21.46 39.82
CA GLY A 369 -20.47 -20.80 40.68
C GLY A 369 -20.18 -19.37 40.28
N GLY A 370 -20.94 -18.42 40.86
CA GLY A 370 -20.68 -17.00 40.76
C GLY A 370 -19.48 -16.55 41.61
N ALA A 371 -18.84 -15.49 41.14
CA ALA A 371 -18.12 -14.58 42.05
C ALA A 371 -18.12 -13.18 41.42
N THR A 372 -18.82 -12.29 42.06
CA THR A 372 -18.79 -10.84 41.94
C THR A 372 -17.45 -10.31 42.45
N GLY A 373 -16.88 -9.37 41.77
CA GLY A 373 -15.74 -8.59 42.21
C GLY A 373 -15.75 -7.22 41.56
N ASP A 374 -16.36 -6.27 42.30
CA ASP A 374 -16.21 -4.84 42.05
C ASP A 374 -14.76 -4.40 42.14
N TRP A 375 -14.35 -3.57 41.19
CA TRP A 375 -13.23 -2.64 41.37
C TRP A 375 -13.62 -1.28 40.80
N SER A 376 -13.81 -0.38 41.75
CA SER A 376 -14.10 1.03 41.58
C SER A 376 -12.93 1.82 41.03
N ASP A 377 -13.30 2.84 40.27
CA ASP A 377 -12.67 4.10 39.92
C ASP A 377 -11.40 4.53 40.68
N ASN A 378 -10.44 5.01 39.92
CA ASN A 378 -9.77 6.25 40.27
C ASN A 378 -9.30 7.00 39.02
N SER A 379 -10.09 8.00 38.65
CA SER A 379 -9.76 9.10 37.76
C SER A 379 -8.77 10.06 38.44
N THR A 380 -7.72 10.41 37.79
CA THR A 380 -7.10 11.74 37.97
C THR A 380 -6.82 12.36 36.61
N VAL A 381 -7.62 13.38 36.39
CA VAL A 381 -7.46 14.40 35.33
C VAL A 381 -6.21 15.20 35.65
N ASN A 382 -5.35 15.38 34.66
CA ASN A 382 -4.51 16.56 34.59
C ASN A 382 -4.67 17.22 33.21
N ASN A 383 -5.43 18.32 33.24
CA ASN A 383 -5.38 19.37 32.25
C ASN A 383 -4.05 20.10 32.43
N ASP A 384 -3.32 20.25 31.35
CA ASP A 384 -2.46 21.43 31.19
C ASP A 384 -2.59 21.96 29.77
N ASN A 385 -3.02 23.19 29.73
CA ASN A 385 -3.11 24.12 28.61
C ASN A 385 -1.79 24.28 27.87
N PHE A 386 -1.88 24.37 26.54
CA PHE A 386 -1.08 25.38 25.83
C PHE A 386 -1.87 25.96 24.64
N SER A 387 -1.96 27.26 24.73
CA SER A 387 -2.40 28.26 23.74
C SER A 387 -1.73 28.14 22.38
#